data_d0271f030480e8c78aaa5e0146db398b
#
_entry.id   d0271f030480e8c78aaa5e0146db398b
#
_cell.length_a   1.000
_cell.length_b   1.000
_cell.length_c   1.000
_cell.angle_alpha   90.00
_cell.angle_beta   90.00
_cell.angle_gamma   90.00
#
_symmetry.space_group_name_H-M   'P 1'
#
loop_
_entity.id
_entity.type
_entity.pdbx_description
1 polymer ?
#
loop_
_entity_poly.entity_id
_entity_poly.type
_entity_poly.pdbx_seq_one_letter_code
_entity_poly.pdbx_strand_id
1 'polypeptide(L)'
;RGQAQRTVCADRIIFWGETTNPESLYSAMDIFALPSRFEGLPVVLLEAQISGLPCIVSDKVTREVDFGDIVWKSIEDDPQAWADTMISMQRRTEEQRKQYRLQHEKQIAHFDIRESVKLVENIYDRELLKKKK
;
A
#
# COMPACT_ATOMS: atom_id res chain seq x y z
N ARG A 1 16.66 -6.54 -13.25
CA ARG A 1 18.00 -6.61 -12.62
C ARG A 1 19.08 -6.03 -13.55
N GLY A 2 19.12 -6.36 -14.85
CA GLY A 2 20.20 -5.94 -15.76
C GLY A 2 20.37 -4.42 -15.95
N GLN A 3 19.29 -3.62 -15.91
CA GLN A 3 19.39 -2.16 -16.00
C GLN A 3 19.91 -1.53 -14.70
N ALA A 4 19.46 -2.01 -13.54
CA ALA A 4 19.90 -1.51 -12.24
C ALA A 4 21.42 -1.73 -12.02
N GLN A 5 21.98 -2.81 -12.54
CA GLN A 5 23.42 -3.09 -12.44
C GLN A 5 24.30 -2.14 -13.29
N ARG A 6 23.70 -1.37 -14.21
CA ARG A 6 24.41 -0.42 -15.09
C ARG A 6 24.33 1.02 -14.61
N THR A 7 23.68 1.27 -13.48
CA THR A 7 23.53 2.62 -12.92
C THR A 7 24.73 2.98 -12.03
N VAL A 8 25.00 4.29 -11.89
CA VAL A 8 26.08 4.82 -11.05
C VAL A 8 25.88 4.49 -9.56
N CYS A 9 24.63 4.17 -9.15
CA CYS A 9 24.27 3.83 -7.78
C CYS A 9 23.81 2.37 -7.60
N ALA A 10 24.34 1.48 -8.44
CA ALA A 10 24.00 0.05 -8.40
C ALA A 10 24.26 -0.60 -7.01
N ASP A 11 25.26 -0.12 -6.30
CA ASP A 11 25.62 -0.52 -4.92
C ASP A 11 24.56 -0.16 -3.87
N ARG A 12 23.67 0.78 -4.18
CA ARG A 12 22.56 1.21 -3.32
C ARG A 12 21.23 0.54 -3.65
N ILE A 13 21.19 -0.29 -4.68
CA ILE A 13 19.97 -1.00 -5.10
C ILE A 13 19.99 -2.41 -4.55
N ILE A 14 19.04 -2.71 -3.67
CA ILE A 14 18.89 -4.01 -3.02
C ILE A 14 17.68 -4.71 -3.62
N PHE A 15 17.88 -5.88 -4.20
CA PHE A 15 16.82 -6.79 -4.63
C PHE A 15 16.54 -7.78 -3.50
N TRP A 16 15.63 -7.46 -2.63
CA TRP A 16 15.36 -8.25 -1.43
C TRP A 16 14.84 -9.66 -1.74
N GLY A 17 14.00 -9.79 -2.76
CA GLY A 17 13.36 -11.06 -3.08
C GLY A 17 12.13 -11.31 -2.21
N GLU A 18 11.78 -12.59 -2.01
CA GLU A 18 10.67 -12.99 -1.16
C GLU A 18 11.02 -12.87 0.32
N THR A 19 10.02 -12.55 1.14
CA THR A 19 10.17 -12.45 2.59
C THR A 19 8.96 -13.03 3.30
N THR A 20 9.20 -13.66 4.44
CA THR A 20 8.14 -14.12 5.37
C THR A 20 7.80 -13.07 6.43
N ASN A 21 8.55 -11.96 6.46
CA ASN A 21 8.34 -10.86 7.39
C ASN A 21 8.33 -9.50 6.65
N PRO A 22 7.25 -9.19 5.90
CA PRO A 22 7.13 -7.92 5.18
C PRO A 22 7.05 -6.70 6.11
N GLU A 23 6.53 -6.86 7.33
CA GLU A 23 6.39 -5.78 8.32
C GLU A 23 7.74 -5.13 8.65
N SER A 24 8.80 -5.92 8.78
CA SER A 24 10.15 -5.40 9.01
C SER A 24 10.65 -4.54 7.84
N LEU A 25 10.28 -4.89 6.59
CA LEU A 25 10.64 -4.10 5.43
C LEU A 25 9.89 -2.77 5.43
N TYR A 26 8.57 -2.77 5.65
CA TYR A 26 7.80 -1.52 5.74
C TYR A 26 8.30 -0.62 6.88
N SER A 27 8.72 -1.20 8.00
CA SER A 27 9.29 -0.44 9.11
C SER A 27 10.61 0.26 8.74
N ALA A 28 11.41 -0.35 7.86
CA ALA A 28 12.69 0.18 7.40
C ALA A 28 12.56 1.20 6.25
N MET A 29 11.40 1.28 5.59
CA MET A 29 11.17 2.19 4.46
C MET A 29 10.88 3.61 4.93
N ASP A 30 11.22 4.60 4.12
CA ASP A 30 10.80 6.00 4.27
C ASP A 30 9.59 6.33 3.40
N ILE A 31 9.51 5.75 2.21
CA ILE A 31 8.46 5.96 1.20
C ILE A 31 8.19 4.63 0.52
N PHE A 32 6.94 4.35 0.22
CA PHE A 32 6.51 3.23 -0.59
C PHE A 32 6.12 3.70 -1.99
N ALA A 33 6.69 3.08 -3.03
CA ALA A 33 6.40 3.39 -4.43
C ALA A 33 5.82 2.17 -5.16
N LEU A 34 4.67 2.35 -5.83
CA LEU A 34 4.00 1.31 -6.62
C LEU A 34 3.72 1.79 -8.05
N PRO A 35 4.72 1.73 -8.96
CA PRO A 35 4.58 2.12 -10.36
C PRO A 35 3.99 0.97 -11.20
N SER A 36 2.87 0.41 -10.78
CA SER A 36 2.21 -0.71 -11.46
C SER A 36 1.30 -0.24 -12.58
N ARG A 37 1.28 -0.99 -13.68
CA ARG A 37 0.36 -0.75 -14.80
C ARG A 37 -1.02 -1.36 -14.57
N PHE A 38 -1.10 -2.37 -13.74
CA PHE A 38 -2.34 -3.04 -13.38
C PHE A 38 -2.18 -3.73 -12.02
N GLU A 39 -3.17 -3.56 -11.17
CA GLU A 39 -3.34 -4.29 -9.92
C GLU A 39 -4.82 -4.63 -9.75
N GLY A 40 -5.11 -5.80 -9.18
CA GLY A 40 -6.43 -6.09 -8.64
C GLY A 40 -6.64 -5.29 -7.34
N LEU A 41 -6.69 -5.98 -6.19
CA LEU A 41 -6.59 -5.32 -4.88
C LEU A 41 -5.11 -5.29 -4.45
N PRO A 42 -4.43 -4.13 -4.44
CA PRO A 42 -3.01 -4.06 -4.11
C PRO A 42 -2.76 -4.18 -2.61
N VAL A 43 -2.71 -5.41 -2.09
CA VAL A 43 -2.50 -5.71 -0.66
C VAL A 43 -1.23 -5.05 -0.13
N VAL A 44 -0.16 -5.02 -0.93
CA VAL A 44 1.10 -4.35 -0.56
C VAL A 44 0.93 -2.84 -0.30
N LEU A 45 -0.03 -2.20 -0.97
CA LEU A 45 -0.34 -0.79 -0.74
C LEU A 45 -1.15 -0.60 0.55
N LEU A 46 -2.05 -1.54 0.87
CA LEU A 46 -2.72 -1.55 2.18
C LEU A 46 -1.71 -1.71 3.32
N GLU A 47 -0.82 -2.69 3.21
CA GLU A 47 0.23 -2.95 4.21
C GLU A 47 1.13 -1.73 4.41
N ALA A 48 1.55 -1.05 3.33
CA ALA A 48 2.35 0.16 3.40
C ALA A 48 1.61 1.30 4.12
N GLN A 49 0.33 1.53 3.81
CA GLN A 49 -0.50 2.54 4.48
C GLN A 49 -0.74 2.19 5.96
N ILE A 50 -1.05 0.92 6.28
CA ILE A 50 -1.19 0.44 7.66
C ILE A 50 0.12 0.63 8.44
N SER A 51 1.27 0.51 7.78
CA SER A 51 2.58 0.82 8.37
C SER A 51 2.84 2.33 8.53
N GLY A 52 1.93 3.17 8.06
CA GLY A 52 2.02 4.63 8.14
C GLY A 52 3.01 5.23 7.15
N LEU A 53 3.36 4.52 6.07
CA LEU A 53 4.27 5.03 5.05
C LEU A 53 3.60 6.08 4.15
N PRO A 54 4.30 7.16 3.77
CA PRO A 54 3.92 7.95 2.61
C PRO A 54 3.99 7.07 1.35
N CYS A 55 2.94 7.10 0.53
CA CYS A 55 2.82 6.26 -0.66
C CYS A 55 2.74 7.10 -1.93
N ILE A 56 3.48 6.69 -2.98
CA ILE A 56 3.33 7.19 -4.35
C ILE A 56 2.94 6.03 -5.26
N VAL A 57 1.84 6.18 -5.99
CA VAL A 57 1.18 5.09 -6.70
C VAL A 57 0.80 5.51 -8.11
N SER A 58 0.86 4.59 -9.04
CA SER A 58 0.41 4.80 -10.41
C SER A 58 -1.10 5.11 -10.48
N ASP A 59 -1.46 6.01 -11.38
CA ASP A 59 -2.84 6.36 -11.73
C ASP A 59 -3.66 5.20 -12.33
N LYS A 60 -3.01 4.07 -12.65
CA LYS A 60 -3.64 2.85 -13.17
C LYS A 60 -4.06 1.86 -12.07
N VAL A 61 -3.66 2.11 -10.84
CA VAL A 61 -4.04 1.29 -9.68
C VAL A 61 -5.42 1.73 -9.16
N THR A 62 -6.22 0.78 -8.68
CA THR A 62 -7.53 1.08 -8.10
C THR A 62 -7.41 2.00 -6.87
N ARG A 63 -8.36 2.92 -6.71
CA ARG A 63 -8.44 3.83 -5.56
C ARG A 63 -9.23 3.26 -4.37
N GLU A 64 -9.72 2.05 -4.47
CA GLU A 64 -10.52 1.40 -3.42
C GLU A 64 -9.76 1.24 -2.09
N VAL A 65 -8.43 1.22 -2.17
CA VAL A 65 -7.53 1.07 -1.02
C VAL A 65 -6.92 2.39 -0.55
N ASP A 66 -7.39 3.53 -1.06
CA ASP A 66 -6.85 4.85 -0.71
C ASP A 66 -7.45 5.32 0.63
N PHE A 67 -6.61 5.54 1.62
CA PHE A 67 -7.00 6.15 2.90
C PHE A 67 -7.05 7.70 2.84
N GLY A 68 -6.74 8.29 1.68
CA GLY A 68 -6.84 9.73 1.43
C GLY A 68 -5.50 10.48 1.45
N ASP A 69 -4.37 9.77 1.46
CA ASP A 69 -3.04 10.39 1.57
C ASP A 69 -2.01 9.78 0.59
N ILE A 70 -2.49 9.25 -0.52
CA ILE A 70 -1.64 8.71 -1.57
C ILE A 70 -1.32 9.79 -2.60
N VAL A 71 -0.06 9.92 -2.97
CA VAL A 71 0.36 10.71 -4.12
C VAL A 71 0.17 9.89 -5.39
N TRP A 72 -0.83 10.26 -6.18
CA TRP A 72 -1.11 9.61 -7.46
C TRP A 72 -0.28 10.23 -8.58
N LYS A 73 0.38 9.39 -9.36
CA LYS A 73 1.28 9.81 -10.43
C LYS A 73 0.99 9.03 -11.72
N SER A 74 1.03 9.70 -12.88
CA SER A 74 0.85 8.98 -14.13
C SER A 74 1.99 8.00 -14.37
N ILE A 75 1.66 6.77 -14.79
CA ILE A 75 2.65 5.75 -15.16
C ILE A 75 3.37 6.12 -16.48
N GLU A 76 2.80 7.02 -17.25
CA GLU A 76 3.39 7.50 -18.50
C GLU A 76 4.34 8.70 -18.29
N ASP A 77 4.40 9.24 -17.06
CA ASP A 77 5.35 10.30 -16.72
C ASP A 77 6.79 9.79 -16.79
N ASP A 78 7.71 10.71 -17.07
CA ASP A 78 9.14 10.42 -17.03
C ASP A 78 9.56 9.89 -15.66
N PRO A 79 10.43 8.86 -15.58
CA PRO A 79 10.99 8.38 -14.33
C PRO A 79 11.62 9.46 -13.45
N GLN A 80 12.19 10.52 -14.07
CA GLN A 80 12.71 11.67 -13.31
C GLN A 80 11.61 12.40 -12.58
N ALA A 81 10.43 12.59 -13.20
CA ALA A 81 9.28 13.23 -12.54
C ALA A 81 8.76 12.41 -11.35
N TRP A 82 8.85 11.09 -11.39
CA TRP A 82 8.58 10.22 -10.26
C TRP A 82 9.61 10.42 -9.14
N ALA A 83 10.90 10.43 -9.49
CA ALA A 83 11.98 10.64 -8.54
C ALA A 83 11.89 12.02 -7.85
N ASP A 84 11.64 13.09 -8.61
CA ASP A 84 11.48 14.44 -8.06
C ASP A 84 10.30 14.53 -7.09
N THR A 85 9.20 13.88 -7.43
CA THR A 85 8.04 13.78 -6.53
C THR A 85 8.41 13.04 -5.24
N MET A 86 9.07 11.87 -5.34
CA MET A 86 9.51 11.11 -4.16
C MET A 86 10.46 11.91 -3.26
N ILE A 87 11.40 12.65 -3.86
CA ILE A 87 12.33 13.51 -3.12
C ILE A 87 11.59 14.63 -2.37
N SER A 88 10.51 15.16 -2.94
CA SER A 88 9.70 16.20 -2.32
C SER A 88 8.75 15.70 -1.21
N MET A 89 8.48 14.39 -1.17
CA MET A 89 7.61 13.78 -0.17
C MET A 89 8.24 13.86 1.23
N GLN A 90 7.44 14.23 2.21
CA GLN A 90 7.88 14.26 3.60
C GLN A 90 7.90 12.84 4.18
N ARG A 91 9.04 12.47 4.73
CA ARG A 91 9.17 11.24 5.54
C ARG A 91 8.41 11.41 6.84
N ARG A 92 7.80 10.35 7.32
CA ARG A 92 7.14 10.34 8.62
C ARG A 92 8.05 9.77 9.70
N THR A 93 8.12 10.45 10.83
CA THR A 93 8.69 9.89 12.06
C THR A 93 7.79 8.77 12.58
N GLU A 94 8.28 7.94 13.50
CA GLU A 94 7.47 6.87 14.11
C GLU A 94 6.22 7.42 14.81
N GLU A 95 6.32 8.56 15.48
CA GLU A 95 5.16 9.20 16.12
C GLU A 95 4.14 9.68 15.08
N GLN A 96 4.58 10.23 13.94
CA GLN A 96 3.70 10.61 12.84
C GLN A 96 3.05 9.39 12.17
N ARG A 97 3.76 8.28 12.04
CA ARG A 97 3.19 7.01 11.56
C ARG A 97 2.11 6.48 12.50
N LYS A 98 2.36 6.53 13.80
CA LYS A 98 1.38 6.16 14.82
C LYS A 98 0.14 7.05 14.75
N GLN A 99 0.33 8.36 14.65
CA GLN A 99 -0.76 9.31 14.50
C GLN A 99 -1.59 9.04 13.23
N TYR A 100 -0.93 8.75 12.12
CA TYR A 100 -1.59 8.37 10.87
C TYR A 100 -2.46 7.12 11.05
N ARG A 101 -1.94 6.06 11.68
CA ARG A 101 -2.72 4.85 11.97
C ARG A 101 -3.97 5.13 12.79
N LEU A 102 -3.86 5.97 13.82
CA LEU A 102 -5.01 6.36 14.65
C LEU A 102 -6.06 7.13 13.86
N GLN A 103 -5.64 8.05 12.99
CA GLN A 103 -6.54 8.82 12.14
C GLN A 103 -7.32 7.96 11.14
N HIS A 104 -6.72 6.86 10.69
CA HIS A 104 -7.30 5.96 9.68
C HIS A 104 -7.78 4.62 10.26
N GLU A 105 -7.95 4.53 11.58
CA GLU A 105 -8.34 3.30 12.27
C GLU A 105 -9.60 2.63 11.67
N LYS A 106 -10.59 3.42 11.28
CA LYS A 106 -11.83 2.90 10.67
C LYS A 106 -11.60 2.31 9.29
N GLN A 107 -10.78 2.95 8.46
CA GLN A 107 -10.41 2.43 7.13
C GLN A 107 -9.60 1.15 7.28
N ILE A 108 -8.64 1.13 8.20
CA ILE A 108 -7.82 -0.05 8.50
C ILE A 108 -8.70 -1.21 8.97
N ALA A 109 -9.64 -0.96 9.87
CA ALA A 109 -10.56 -1.97 10.39
C ALA A 109 -11.43 -2.60 9.30
N HIS A 110 -11.78 -1.83 8.26
CA HIS A 110 -12.55 -2.35 7.12
C HIS A 110 -11.84 -3.50 6.39
N PHE A 111 -10.52 -3.51 6.40
CA PHE A 111 -9.69 -4.56 5.79
C PHE A 111 -9.25 -5.66 6.78
N ASP A 112 -9.73 -5.61 8.03
CA ASP A 112 -9.49 -6.68 9.00
C ASP A 112 -10.29 -7.92 8.60
N ILE A 113 -9.59 -9.04 8.44
CA ILE A 113 -10.21 -10.31 8.06
C ILE A 113 -11.33 -10.73 9.01
N ARG A 114 -11.23 -10.39 10.29
CA ARG A 114 -12.23 -10.71 11.30
C ARG A 114 -13.55 -9.98 11.04
N GLU A 115 -13.49 -8.74 10.56
CA GLU A 115 -14.68 -7.99 10.18
C GLU A 115 -15.26 -8.52 8.86
N SER A 116 -14.42 -8.87 7.89
CA SER A 116 -14.85 -9.48 6.64
C SER A 116 -15.56 -10.81 6.86
N VAL A 117 -15.06 -11.66 7.75
CA VAL A 117 -15.69 -12.93 8.12
C VAL A 117 -17.09 -12.70 8.69
N LYS A 118 -17.27 -11.78 9.63
CA LYS A 118 -18.59 -11.45 10.20
C LYS A 118 -19.59 -10.99 9.13
N LEU A 119 -19.13 -10.20 8.15
CA LEU A 119 -19.98 -9.75 7.05
C LEU A 119 -20.45 -10.93 6.20
N VAL A 120 -19.54 -11.85 5.86
CA VAL A 120 -19.85 -13.05 5.09
C VAL A 120 -20.82 -13.96 5.87
N GLU A 121 -20.58 -14.21 7.15
CA GLU A 121 -21.49 -15.00 8.01
C GLU A 121 -22.90 -14.40 8.02
N ASN A 122 -23.02 -13.08 8.18
CA ASN A 122 -24.31 -12.40 8.16
C ASN A 122 -25.05 -12.58 6.80
N ILE A 123 -24.33 -12.61 5.68
CA ILE A 123 -24.93 -12.84 4.36
C ILE A 123 -25.46 -14.28 4.28
N TYR A 124 -24.70 -15.26 4.71
CA TYR A 124 -25.13 -16.66 4.73
C TYR A 124 -26.36 -16.87 5.60
N ASP A 125 -26.37 -16.30 6.80
CA ASP A 125 -27.51 -16.42 7.73
C ASP A 125 -28.80 -15.83 7.14
N ARG A 126 -28.70 -14.65 6.47
CA ARG A 126 -29.84 -14.04 5.78
C ARG A 126 -30.40 -14.91 4.66
N GLU A 127 -29.51 -15.51 3.85
CA GLU A 127 -29.93 -16.36 2.76
C GLU A 127 -30.52 -17.71 3.24
N LEU A 128 -29.99 -18.28 4.31
CA LEU A 128 -30.55 -19.47 4.96
C LEU A 128 -31.95 -19.22 5.53
N LEU A 129 -32.19 -18.06 6.14
CA LEU A 129 -33.50 -17.67 6.65
C LEU A 129 -34.55 -17.47 5.55
N LYS A 130 -34.16 -16.99 4.37
CA LYS A 130 -35.06 -16.86 3.19
C LYS A 130 -35.51 -18.23 2.64
N LYS A 131 -34.66 -19.23 2.70
CA LYS A 131 -34.98 -20.59 2.20
C LYS A 131 -35.88 -21.42 3.14
N LYS A 132 -36.08 -20.96 4.38
CA LYS A 132 -36.97 -21.61 5.36
C LYS A 132 -38.42 -21.09 5.35
N LYS A 133 -38.70 -20.14 4.48
CA LYS A 133 -40.06 -19.63 4.19
C LYS A 133 -40.55 -20.15 2.86
#